data_d898fdda9ffacd4146c63bc3835eb243
#
_entry.id   d898fdda9ffacd4146c63bc3835eb243
#
_cell.length_a   1.000
_cell.length_b   1.000
_cell.length_c   1.000
_cell.angle_alpha   90.00
_cell.angle_beta   90.00
_cell.angle_gamma   90.00
#
_symmetry.space_group_name_H-M   'P 1'
#
loop_
_entity.id
_entity.type
_entity.pdbx_description
1 polymer ?
#
loop_
_entity_poly.entity_id
_entity_poly.type
_entity_poly.pdbx_seq_one_letter_code
_entity_poly.pdbx_strand_id
1 'polypeptide(L)'
;MKLVTAVIKPHKWEDVREALETFGVTGMTVSEVSGYGRQKGHTEVYRGAEALVPKIRIEIVVEDDDAEDVVGIIVKTAQTGRIGDGKVWVSPVETVVRVRTGDKDSAAL
;
A
#
# COMPACT_ATOMS: atom_id res chain seq x y z
N MET A 1 9.34 -11.37 -9.37
CA MET A 1 8.16 -10.89 -8.61
C MET A 1 8.56 -9.80 -7.65
N LYS A 2 7.64 -8.93 -7.37
CA LYS A 2 7.84 -7.78 -6.49
C LYS A 2 6.73 -7.70 -5.44
N LEU A 3 7.08 -7.23 -4.27
CA LEU A 3 6.13 -6.83 -3.24
C LEU A 3 5.97 -5.31 -3.32
N VAL A 4 4.77 -4.86 -3.63
CA VAL A 4 4.42 -3.44 -3.56
C VAL A 4 3.76 -3.20 -2.22
N THR A 5 4.33 -2.30 -1.43
CA THR A 5 3.80 -1.92 -0.13
C THR A 5 3.44 -0.44 -0.16
N ALA A 6 2.25 -0.11 0.28
CA ALA A 6 1.80 1.27 0.37
C ALA A 6 1.22 1.55 1.76
N VAL A 7 1.50 2.74 2.27
CA VAL A 7 0.85 3.24 3.49
C VAL A 7 0.19 4.55 3.11
N ILE A 8 -1.13 4.60 3.19
CA ILE A 8 -1.95 5.69 2.65
C ILE A 8 -2.97 6.18 3.68
N LYS A 9 -3.61 7.31 3.38
CA LYS A 9 -4.72 7.81 4.18
C LYS A 9 -5.91 6.85 4.11
N PRO A 10 -6.58 6.57 5.24
CA PRO A 10 -7.68 5.60 5.27
C PRO A 10 -8.82 5.89 4.29
N HIS A 11 -9.17 7.15 4.10
CA HIS A 11 -10.27 7.52 3.19
C HIS A 11 -9.96 7.30 1.72
N LYS A 12 -8.71 7.00 1.37
CA LYS A 12 -8.29 6.67 0.00
C LYS A 12 -8.32 5.18 -0.31
N TRP A 13 -8.49 4.34 0.71
CA TRP A 13 -8.43 2.89 0.54
C TRP A 13 -9.41 2.36 -0.50
N GLU A 14 -10.68 2.75 -0.42
CA GLU A 14 -11.70 2.23 -1.33
C GLU A 14 -11.40 2.58 -2.79
N ASP A 15 -10.95 3.81 -3.06
CA ASP A 15 -10.60 4.24 -4.41
C ASP A 15 -9.38 3.50 -4.94
N VAL A 16 -8.37 3.29 -4.09
CA VAL A 16 -7.16 2.53 -4.45
C VAL A 16 -7.51 1.08 -4.73
N ARG A 17 -8.31 0.45 -3.87
CA ARG A 17 -8.77 -0.93 -4.08
C ARG A 17 -9.46 -1.08 -5.42
N GLU A 18 -10.40 -0.22 -5.71
CA GLU A 18 -11.17 -0.26 -6.96
C GLU A 18 -10.27 -0.09 -8.19
N ALA A 19 -9.34 0.86 -8.14
CA ALA A 19 -8.40 1.10 -9.24
C ALA A 19 -7.48 -0.10 -9.47
N LEU A 20 -6.99 -0.73 -8.40
CA LEU A 20 -6.14 -1.92 -8.50
C LEU A 20 -6.90 -3.14 -9.03
N GLU A 21 -8.13 -3.33 -8.58
CA GLU A 21 -8.99 -4.40 -9.10
C GLU A 21 -9.27 -4.22 -10.60
N THR A 22 -9.52 -3.00 -11.03
CA THR A 22 -9.74 -2.67 -12.45
C THR A 22 -8.49 -2.98 -13.29
N PHE A 23 -7.32 -2.75 -12.75
CA PHE A 23 -6.05 -3.11 -13.42
C PHE A 23 -5.86 -4.64 -13.53
N GLY A 24 -6.45 -5.42 -12.64
CA GLY A 24 -6.34 -6.86 -12.63
C GLY A 24 -5.71 -7.46 -11.38
N VAL A 25 -5.46 -6.66 -10.34
CA VAL A 25 -5.00 -7.18 -9.05
C VAL A 25 -6.13 -7.96 -8.41
N THR A 26 -5.86 -9.23 -8.07
CA THR A 26 -6.88 -10.14 -7.53
C THR A 26 -6.75 -10.37 -6.03
N GLY A 27 -5.62 -10.04 -5.43
CA GLY A 27 -5.40 -10.25 -4.00
C GLY A 27 -4.56 -9.13 -3.40
N MET A 28 -4.95 -8.71 -2.21
CA MET A 28 -4.27 -7.67 -1.45
C MET A 28 -4.32 -8.04 0.03
N THR A 29 -3.24 -7.74 0.74
CA THR A 29 -3.24 -7.82 2.20
C THR A 29 -3.36 -6.41 2.73
N VAL A 30 -4.32 -6.20 3.62
CA VAL A 30 -4.64 -4.86 4.13
C VAL A 30 -4.63 -4.89 5.64
N SER A 31 -3.98 -3.91 6.23
CA SER A 31 -3.94 -3.75 7.69
C SER A 31 -4.11 -2.29 8.08
N GLU A 32 -4.72 -2.08 9.24
CA GLU A 32 -4.79 -0.78 9.87
C GLU A 32 -3.50 -0.58 10.66
N VAL A 33 -2.83 0.55 10.42
CA VAL A 33 -1.58 0.90 11.08
C VAL A 33 -1.66 2.32 11.59
N SER A 34 -0.74 2.69 12.48
CA SER A 34 -0.62 4.05 12.98
C SER A 34 0.66 4.65 12.47
N GLY A 35 0.56 5.83 11.90
CA GLY A 35 1.69 6.56 11.37
C GLY A 35 2.17 7.64 12.31
N TYR A 36 3.45 7.89 12.28
CA TYR A 36 4.10 8.98 12.95
C TYR A 36 4.99 9.69 11.93
N GLY A 37 4.82 10.97 11.79
CA GLY A 37 5.63 11.74 10.85
C GLY A 37 5.42 13.22 11.02
N ARG A 38 6.28 14.00 10.36
CA ARG A 38 6.13 15.44 10.34
C ARG A 38 4.96 15.83 9.45
N GLN A 39 3.90 16.27 10.10
CA GLN A 39 2.85 17.02 9.42
C GLN A 39 3.09 18.48 9.73
N LYS A 40 3.72 19.19 8.79
CA LYS A 40 4.06 20.59 8.95
C LYS A 40 2.78 21.40 9.19
N GLY A 41 2.66 21.99 10.38
CA GLY A 41 1.47 22.74 10.78
C GLY A 41 0.37 21.90 11.45
N HIS A 42 0.55 20.60 11.55
CA HIS A 42 -0.40 19.68 12.17
C HIS A 42 0.29 18.69 13.08
N THR A 43 1.26 19.14 13.86
CA THR A 43 1.76 18.33 14.95
C THR A 43 0.68 18.38 16.03
N GLU A 44 -0.18 17.41 16.05
CA GLU A 44 -1.14 17.25 17.13
C GLU A 44 -0.38 16.76 18.35
N VAL A 45 -0.02 17.69 19.22
CA VAL A 45 0.52 17.37 20.52
C VAL A 45 -0.68 17.21 21.45
N TYR A 46 -1.02 15.98 21.78
CA TYR A 46 -2.05 15.69 22.76
C TYR A 46 -1.36 15.33 24.08
N ARG A 47 -1.52 16.17 25.09
CA ARG A 47 -0.93 16.00 26.44
C ARG A 47 0.60 15.83 26.44
N GLY A 48 1.29 16.55 25.55
CA GLY A 48 2.75 16.49 25.47
C GLY A 48 3.33 15.28 24.73
N ALA A 49 2.46 14.45 24.13
CA ALA A 49 2.86 13.35 23.27
C ALA A 49 2.33 13.59 21.86
N GLU A 50 3.12 13.32 20.84
CA GLU A 50 2.66 13.37 19.46
C GLU A 50 1.67 12.24 19.20
N ALA A 51 0.52 12.59 18.63
CA ALA A 51 -0.51 11.60 18.33
C ALA A 51 -0.12 10.75 17.13
N LEU A 52 -0.36 9.45 17.23
CA LEU A 52 -0.29 8.55 16.07
C LEU A 52 -1.49 8.80 15.16
N VAL A 53 -1.24 8.78 13.87
CA VAL A 53 -2.28 9.02 12.86
C VAL A 53 -2.67 7.70 12.21
N PRO A 54 -3.97 7.36 12.13
CA PRO A 54 -4.42 6.14 11.46
C PRO A 54 -4.04 6.16 9.98
N LYS A 55 -3.55 5.03 9.51
CA LYS A 55 -3.20 4.78 8.11
C LYS A 55 -3.66 3.39 7.70
N ILE A 56 -3.72 3.15 6.40
CA ILE A 56 -3.95 1.82 5.83
C ILE A 56 -2.67 1.37 5.15
N ARG A 57 -2.24 0.16 5.45
CA ARG A 57 -1.13 -0.51 4.80
C ARG A 57 -1.67 -1.54 3.84
N ILE A 58 -1.19 -1.50 2.60
CA ILE A 58 -1.57 -2.42 1.53
C ILE A 58 -0.31 -3.14 1.08
N GLU A 59 -0.39 -4.45 0.92
CA GLU A 59 0.70 -5.26 0.38
C GLU A 59 0.18 -6.13 -0.76
N ILE A 60 0.89 -6.09 -1.89
CA ILE A 60 0.50 -6.82 -3.10
C ILE A 60 1.75 -7.44 -3.70
N VAL A 61 1.71 -8.74 -3.97
CA VAL A 61 2.75 -9.40 -4.76
C VAL A 61 2.34 -9.38 -6.22
N VAL A 62 3.21 -8.87 -7.07
CA VAL A 62 2.94 -8.71 -8.50
C VAL A 62 4.10 -9.24 -9.34
N GLU A 63 3.82 -9.47 -10.62
CA GLU A 63 4.89 -9.72 -11.60
C GLU A 63 5.80 -8.51 -11.72
N ASP A 64 7.06 -8.73 -12.08
CA ASP A 64 8.02 -7.64 -12.28
C ASP A 64 7.49 -6.58 -13.24
N ASP A 65 6.89 -7.01 -14.34
CA ASP A 65 6.38 -6.11 -15.39
C ASP A 65 5.20 -5.25 -14.93
N ASP A 66 4.49 -5.66 -13.90
CA ASP A 66 3.32 -4.94 -13.38
C ASP A 66 3.66 -3.96 -12.27
N ALA A 67 4.82 -4.09 -11.65
CA ALA A 67 5.16 -3.34 -10.45
C ALA A 67 5.09 -1.81 -10.65
N GLU A 68 5.66 -1.32 -11.75
CA GLU A 68 5.66 0.11 -12.05
C GLU A 68 4.25 0.66 -12.25
N ASP A 69 3.41 -0.07 -12.96
CA ASP A 69 2.01 0.31 -13.21
C ASP A 69 1.21 0.34 -11.90
N VAL A 70 1.40 -0.67 -11.05
CA VAL A 70 0.74 -0.74 -9.74
C VAL A 70 1.14 0.44 -8.86
N VAL A 71 2.41 0.77 -8.80
CA VAL A 71 2.91 1.94 -8.07
C VAL A 71 2.25 3.21 -8.61
N GLY A 72 2.22 3.38 -9.92
CA GLY A 72 1.61 4.54 -10.58
C GLY A 72 0.13 4.70 -10.25
N ILE A 73 -0.61 3.60 -10.25
CA ILE A 73 -2.04 3.59 -9.89
C ILE A 73 -2.24 4.04 -8.45
N ILE A 74 -1.44 3.52 -7.52
CA ILE A 74 -1.54 3.87 -6.10
C ILE A 74 -1.25 5.36 -5.90
N VAL A 75 -0.16 5.86 -6.49
CA VAL A 75 0.23 7.28 -6.38
C VAL A 75 -0.87 8.18 -6.94
N LYS A 76 -1.32 7.90 -8.14
CA LYS A 76 -2.35 8.72 -8.80
C LYS A 76 -3.66 8.75 -8.00
N THR A 77 -4.06 7.61 -7.45
CA THR A 77 -5.35 7.48 -6.76
C THR A 77 -5.31 8.02 -5.33
N ALA A 78 -4.20 7.79 -4.61
CA ALA A 78 -4.07 8.19 -3.21
C ALA A 78 -3.57 9.62 -3.02
N GLN A 79 -3.00 10.22 -4.05
CA GLN A 79 -2.40 11.56 -3.98
C GLN A 79 -3.45 12.64 -3.77
N THR A 80 -3.26 13.46 -2.74
CA THR A 80 -4.04 14.70 -2.52
C THR A 80 -3.20 15.94 -2.72
N GLY A 81 -1.87 15.79 -2.75
CA GLY A 81 -0.91 16.89 -2.78
C GLY A 81 -0.65 17.50 -1.40
N ARG A 82 -1.24 16.93 -0.36
CA ARG A 82 -1.08 17.40 1.02
C ARG A 82 -0.17 16.48 1.81
N ILE A 83 0.41 17.01 2.88
CA ILE A 83 1.21 16.25 3.81
C ILE A 83 0.38 15.11 4.40
N GLY A 84 0.99 13.94 4.52
CA GLY A 84 0.33 12.76 5.08
C GLY A 84 -0.24 11.81 4.04
N ASP A 85 -0.05 12.07 2.76
CA ASP A 85 -0.52 11.17 1.68
C ASP A 85 0.08 9.77 1.78
N GLY A 86 1.26 9.65 2.38
CA GLY A 86 1.90 8.37 2.58
C GLY A 86 3.02 8.08 1.60
N LYS A 87 3.38 6.81 1.51
CA LYS A 87 4.46 6.32 0.65
C LYS A 87 4.10 4.99 0.05
N VAL A 88 4.70 4.70 -1.08
CA VAL A 88 4.68 3.39 -1.70
C VAL A 88 6.11 2.99 -2.03
N TRP A 89 6.45 1.72 -1.83
CA TRP A 89 7.77 1.20 -2.17
C TRP A 89 7.67 -0.21 -2.70
N VAL A 90 8.74 -0.66 -3.33
CA VAL A 90 8.81 -1.97 -3.99
C VAL A 90 10.01 -2.72 -3.44
N SER A 91 9.80 -4.00 -3.13
CA SER A 91 10.84 -4.91 -2.68
C SER A 91 10.87 -6.15 -3.56
N PRO A 92 12.03 -6.76 -3.79
CA PRO A 92 12.08 -8.03 -4.50
C PRO A 92 11.48 -9.16 -3.65
N VAL A 93 10.83 -10.11 -4.34
CA VAL A 93 10.32 -11.34 -3.73
C VAL A 93 10.98 -12.51 -4.45
N GLU A 94 11.68 -13.36 -3.70
CA GLU A 94 12.40 -14.49 -4.28
C GLU A 94 11.46 -15.63 -4.65
N THR A 95 10.52 -15.96 -3.76
CA THR A 95 9.64 -17.10 -3.93
C THR A 95 8.25 -16.79 -3.38
N VAL A 96 7.23 -17.18 -4.11
CA VAL A 96 5.83 -17.14 -3.66
C VAL A 96 5.24 -18.53 -3.81
N VAL A 97 4.53 -19.00 -2.80
CA VAL A 97 3.82 -20.27 -2.86
C VAL A 97 2.38 -20.04 -2.41
N ARG A 98 1.43 -20.47 -3.24
CA ARG A 98 0.02 -20.45 -2.85
C ARG A 98 -0.24 -21.58 -1.88
N VAL A 99 -0.68 -21.26 -0.68
CA VAL A 99 -0.87 -22.26 0.37
C VAL A 99 -1.88 -23.35 -0.04
N ARG A 100 -3.00 -22.96 -0.66
CA ARG A 100 -4.05 -23.90 -1.02
C ARG A 100 -3.62 -24.96 -2.02
N THR A 101 -2.80 -24.60 -3.00
CA THR A 101 -2.47 -25.47 -4.14
C THR A 101 -1.00 -25.91 -4.17
N GLY A 102 -0.12 -25.21 -3.47
CA GLY A 102 1.31 -25.41 -3.58
C GLY A 102 1.92 -24.85 -4.86
N ASP A 103 1.15 -24.13 -5.68
CA ASP A 103 1.66 -23.48 -6.88
C ASP A 103 2.70 -22.43 -6.51
N LYS A 104 3.72 -22.29 -7.37
CA LYS A 104 4.84 -21.40 -7.10
C LYS A 104 4.91 -20.27 -8.10
N ASP A 105 5.43 -19.14 -7.61
CA ASP A 105 5.81 -17.97 -8.40
C ASP A 105 4.63 -17.44 -9.22
N SER A 106 4.75 -17.26 -10.53
CA SER A 106 3.67 -16.68 -11.34
C SER A 106 2.34 -17.43 -11.22
N ALA A 107 2.38 -18.74 -11.06
CA ALA A 107 1.18 -19.55 -10.87
C ALA A 107 0.54 -19.33 -9.48
N ALA A 108 1.26 -18.77 -8.54
CA ALA A 108 0.78 -18.47 -7.18
C ALA A 108 0.06 -17.13 -7.07
N LEU A 109 0.19 -16.28 -8.06
CA LEU A 109 -0.36 -14.93 -8.05
C LEU A 109 -1.84 -14.87 -8.44
#